data_234f4f984812835519cbe1533f7ef233
#
_entry.id   234f4f984812835519cbe1533f7ef233
#
_cell.length_a   1.000
_cell.length_b   1.000
_cell.length_c   1.000
_cell.angle_alpha   90.00
_cell.angle_beta   90.00
_cell.angle_gamma   90.00
#
_symmetry.space_group_name_H-M   'P 1'
#
loop_
_entity.id
_entity.type
_entity.pdbx_description
1 polymer ?
#
loop_
_entity_poly.entity_id
_entity_poly.type
_entity_poly.pdbx_seq_one_letter_code
_entity_poly.pdbx_strand_id
1 'polypeptide(L)'
;MAKTTKNFPAASAAADAATNGATPTGVSRRDALKRGGQIAGAAALMAAVRAAFPAGVFAQGAGPEVKKAIFGFIALTDFAPLAVAKEKGIFAKYGMPDVEVAKQASWGATRDNIVLGGGAGGIDGAHILTPMPYLITSGRVTQNNQPMPMYILARLNLNGQCISVAKAHQPTGTRLDASPLREAFKKMIAAGKEVKCANTFPGGTHDMWIRYWLAAGGIDPDKDVQTITVPPAQMVANMKVGTMEAFCVCEPWNGQLVNQKIGYTALTTGELWNGHPEKSFGLRADWVDKNPKAAQAALMAVMEAQMWCQNPANTEEMCRIIGKRQWMNAPFEDIIDRAKGNFNYGDGRVVEKHPQMMKYWGDSASYPYQSHDLWFLTENQRWGYQPMDLDTKALIKKVNREDLWREAAKTLGVASEIPASTSRGKETFFDGKVFDPENPQAYLASLAIKKIA
;
A
#
# COMPACT_ATOMS: atom_id res chain seq x y z
N MET A 1 38.78 42.30 27.87
CA MET A 1 38.34 43.71 27.95
C MET A 1 36.96 43.74 27.36
N ALA A 2 36.13 43.95 28.14
CA ALA A 2 35.06 44.83 28.60
C ALA A 2 33.67 44.33 28.18
N LYS A 3 32.94 43.99 29.20
CA LYS A 3 31.50 43.81 29.34
C LYS A 3 30.75 45.12 29.04
N THR A 4 29.56 45.07 28.47
CA THR A 4 28.53 45.99 28.91
C THR A 4 27.14 45.35 28.71
N THR A 5 26.48 45.13 29.83
CA THR A 5 25.07 44.89 30.08
C THR A 5 24.26 46.16 30.05
N LYS A 6 22.99 46.16 29.65
CA LYS A 6 21.90 47.04 30.12
C LYS A 6 20.56 46.42 29.65
N ASN A 7 19.78 45.86 30.51
CA ASN A 7 18.76 46.31 31.45
C ASN A 7 17.44 46.76 30.79
N PHE A 8 16.38 46.00 31.14
CA PHE A 8 14.95 46.33 31.04
C PHE A 8 14.58 47.52 31.87
N PRO A 9 13.43 48.15 31.62
CA PRO A 9 12.47 48.29 32.69
C PRO A 9 11.06 47.81 32.32
N ALA A 10 10.38 47.41 33.38
CA ALA A 10 8.97 46.99 33.46
C ALA A 10 8.07 48.14 33.93
N ALA A 11 6.75 47.89 33.80
CA ALA A 11 5.61 48.46 34.49
C ALA A 11 5.07 49.78 33.91
N SER A 12 3.77 50.08 33.87
CA SER A 12 2.54 49.62 34.50
C SER A 12 1.34 50.37 33.89
N ALA A 13 0.25 49.67 33.81
CA ALA A 13 -1.10 50.03 34.26
C ALA A 13 -1.90 51.21 33.69
N ALA A 14 -3.10 50.85 33.36
CA ALA A 14 -4.43 51.40 33.67
C ALA A 14 -5.22 52.07 32.55
N ALA A 15 -6.31 51.39 32.23
CA ALA A 15 -7.73 51.78 32.19
C ALA A 15 -8.15 52.98 31.31
N ASP A 16 -9.04 52.81 30.39
CA ASP A 16 -10.48 52.98 30.47
C ASP A 16 -11.17 52.96 29.08
N ALA A 17 -12.20 52.17 29.04
CA ALA A 17 -13.54 52.36 28.49
C ALA A 17 -13.77 52.93 27.07
N ALA A 18 -14.43 52.17 26.21
CA ALA A 18 -15.83 52.29 25.86
C ALA A 18 -16.22 51.55 24.59
N THR A 19 -17.06 50.59 24.74
CA THR A 19 -18.23 50.22 23.89
C THR A 19 -18.16 50.37 22.36
N ASN A 20 -18.17 49.23 21.66
CA ASN A 20 -19.21 48.97 20.64
C ASN A 20 -19.38 47.47 20.40
N GLY A 21 -20.59 47.02 20.54
CA GLY A 21 -20.99 45.62 20.46
C GLY A 21 -20.99 45.11 19.03
N ALA A 22 -20.42 43.93 18.87
CA ALA A 22 -20.75 42.99 17.80
C ALA A 22 -21.00 41.65 18.47
N THR A 23 -22.25 41.25 18.52
CA THR A 23 -22.74 39.95 18.97
C THR A 23 -22.11 38.84 18.14
N PRO A 24 -21.53 37.79 18.73
CA PRO A 24 -21.18 36.59 17.95
C PRO A 24 -22.47 35.92 17.53
N THR A 25 -22.64 35.73 16.24
CA THR A 25 -23.72 34.96 15.64
C THR A 25 -23.75 33.56 16.25
N GLY A 26 -24.78 33.30 17.04
CA GLY A 26 -24.99 32.05 17.74
C GLY A 26 -25.14 30.90 16.75
N VAL A 27 -24.39 29.84 16.98
CA VAL A 27 -24.58 28.52 16.35
C VAL A 27 -26.04 28.12 16.57
N SER A 28 -26.77 27.86 15.48
CA SER A 28 -28.20 27.55 15.60
C SER A 28 -28.38 26.27 16.43
N ARG A 29 -29.46 26.20 17.23
CA ARG A 29 -29.81 24.98 17.99
C ARG A 29 -29.84 23.72 17.11
N ARG A 30 -30.13 23.88 15.82
CA ARG A 30 -30.17 22.79 14.81
C ARG A 30 -28.76 22.32 14.43
N ASP A 31 -27.76 23.21 14.38
CA ASP A 31 -26.38 22.88 14.11
C ASP A 31 -25.66 22.29 15.33
N ALA A 32 -26.05 22.77 16.53
CA ALA A 32 -25.61 22.18 17.79
C ALA A 32 -26.18 20.77 17.99
N LEU A 33 -27.44 20.53 17.62
CA LEU A 33 -28.06 19.21 17.63
C LEU A 33 -27.48 18.26 16.57
N LYS A 34 -27.13 18.76 15.38
CA LYS A 34 -26.44 17.94 14.34
C LYS A 34 -25.03 17.57 14.78
N ARG A 35 -24.26 18.50 15.35
CA ARG A 35 -22.94 18.22 15.91
C ARG A 35 -22.98 17.31 17.13
N GLY A 36 -23.95 17.52 18.01
CA GLY A 36 -24.21 16.64 19.15
C GLY A 36 -24.64 15.23 18.73
N GLY A 37 -25.46 15.10 17.69
CA GLY A 37 -25.87 13.81 17.13
C GLY A 37 -24.73 13.07 16.45
N GLN A 38 -23.79 13.75 15.79
CA GLN A 38 -22.60 13.14 15.20
C GLN A 38 -21.60 12.68 16.28
N ILE A 39 -21.43 13.45 17.35
CA ILE A 39 -20.58 13.10 18.49
C ILE A 39 -21.23 11.96 19.30
N ALA A 40 -22.55 11.99 19.50
CA ALA A 40 -23.29 10.92 20.16
C ALA A 40 -23.31 9.63 19.32
N GLY A 41 -23.42 9.75 17.99
CA GLY A 41 -23.31 8.62 17.06
C GLY A 41 -21.92 7.96 17.08
N ALA A 42 -20.84 8.76 17.09
CA ALA A 42 -19.48 8.26 17.19
C ALA A 42 -19.21 7.65 18.59
N ALA A 43 -19.71 8.25 19.67
CA ALA A 43 -19.59 7.71 21.02
C ALA A 43 -20.44 6.43 21.20
N ALA A 44 -21.64 6.38 20.61
CA ALA A 44 -22.47 5.18 20.62
C ALA A 44 -21.88 4.06 19.76
N LEU A 45 -21.25 4.36 18.62
CA LEU A 45 -20.52 3.40 17.81
C LEU A 45 -19.28 2.89 18.55
N MET A 46 -18.54 3.76 19.23
CA MET A 46 -17.40 3.37 20.08
C MET A 46 -17.84 2.59 21.33
N ALA A 47 -19.00 2.89 21.90
CA ALA A 47 -19.58 2.13 23.00
C ALA A 47 -20.13 0.79 22.53
N ALA A 48 -20.76 0.72 21.35
CA ALA A 48 -21.20 -0.52 20.71
C ALA A 48 -20.02 -1.40 20.31
N VAL A 49 -18.93 -0.81 19.78
CA VAL A 49 -17.67 -1.51 19.51
C VAL A 49 -17.04 -2.00 20.83
N ARG A 50 -17.04 -1.22 21.91
CA ARG A 50 -16.58 -1.66 23.23
C ARG A 50 -17.48 -2.74 23.86
N ALA A 51 -18.78 -2.69 23.62
CA ALA A 51 -19.74 -3.68 24.12
C ALA A 51 -19.74 -4.98 23.26
N ALA A 52 -19.53 -4.86 21.95
CA ALA A 52 -19.40 -6.01 21.04
C ALA A 52 -18.01 -6.68 21.15
N PHE A 53 -17.00 -5.95 21.63
CA PHE A 53 -15.66 -6.46 21.87
C PHE A 53 -15.28 -6.24 23.34
N PRO A 54 -15.80 -7.06 24.27
CA PRO A 54 -15.33 -7.01 25.65
C PRO A 54 -13.82 -7.24 25.62
N ALA A 55 -13.09 -6.44 26.39
CA ALA A 55 -11.68 -6.63 26.64
C ALA A 55 -11.48 -8.11 27.08
N GLY A 56 -11.00 -8.96 26.16
CA GLY A 56 -10.81 -10.36 26.46
C GLY A 56 -11.54 -11.35 25.56
N VAL A 57 -11.41 -11.25 24.23
CA VAL A 57 -11.67 -12.40 23.33
C VAL A 57 -10.86 -13.63 23.79
N PHE A 58 -9.82 -13.41 24.59
CA PHE A 58 -9.02 -14.44 25.25
C PHE A 58 -9.30 -14.61 26.75
N ALA A 59 -10.39 -14.03 27.30
CA ALA A 59 -10.67 -14.07 28.75
C ALA A 59 -11.02 -15.49 29.29
N GLN A 60 -11.16 -16.49 28.43
CA GLN A 60 -11.40 -17.89 28.82
C GLN A 60 -10.42 -18.92 28.21
N GLY A 61 -9.34 -18.47 27.52
CA GLY A 61 -8.29 -19.35 27.02
C GLY A 61 -6.91 -18.72 27.22
N ALA A 62 -5.85 -19.53 27.18
CA ALA A 62 -4.49 -19.00 27.16
C ALA A 62 -4.36 -18.02 25.99
N GLY A 63 -3.91 -16.77 26.26
CA GLY A 63 -3.66 -15.72 25.26
C GLY A 63 -2.67 -16.13 24.16
N PRO A 64 -2.21 -15.18 23.31
CA PRO A 64 -1.18 -15.44 22.31
C PRO A 64 0.04 -16.15 22.91
N GLU A 65 0.63 -17.10 22.18
CA GLU A 65 1.82 -17.87 22.60
C GLU A 65 3.01 -16.95 22.85
N VAL A 66 3.07 -15.86 22.09
CA VAL A 66 4.10 -14.81 22.22
C VAL A 66 3.44 -13.44 22.21
N LYS A 67 4.04 -12.49 22.94
CA LYS A 67 3.58 -11.09 22.98
C LYS A 67 4.34 -10.19 22.00
N LYS A 68 5.48 -10.70 21.48
CA LYS A 68 6.37 -9.99 20.57
C LYS A 68 6.29 -10.60 19.17
N ALA A 69 6.30 -9.71 18.17
CA ALA A 69 6.58 -10.01 16.78
C ALA A 69 7.23 -8.78 16.14
N ILE A 70 8.00 -8.98 15.09
CA ILE A 70 8.63 -7.90 14.34
C ILE A 70 8.06 -7.93 12.91
N PHE A 71 7.28 -6.89 12.54
CA PHE A 71 6.71 -6.76 11.22
C PHE A 71 7.40 -5.65 10.43
N GLY A 72 7.95 -6.00 9.27
CA GLY A 72 8.60 -5.05 8.37
C GLY A 72 7.60 -4.17 7.61
N PHE A 73 8.03 -2.96 7.26
CA PHE A 73 7.29 -2.11 6.33
C PHE A 73 8.21 -1.28 5.45
N ILE A 74 7.74 -0.88 4.30
CA ILE A 74 8.36 0.13 3.43
C ILE A 74 7.57 1.44 3.55
N ALA A 75 8.28 2.58 3.44
CA ALA A 75 7.72 3.93 3.54
C ALA A 75 6.81 4.27 2.34
N LEU A 76 5.58 3.79 2.39
CA LEU A 76 4.49 3.92 1.40
C LEU A 76 3.18 4.10 2.15
N THR A 77 2.16 4.74 1.58
CA THR A 77 0.90 5.00 2.30
C THR A 77 0.13 3.72 2.62
N ASP A 78 0.34 2.65 1.85
CA ASP A 78 -0.37 1.38 2.02
C ASP A 78 0.07 0.53 3.24
N PHE A 79 1.15 0.93 3.96
CA PHE A 79 1.48 0.31 5.26
C PHE A 79 0.68 0.89 6.43
N ALA A 80 -0.16 1.91 6.19
CA ALA A 80 -0.88 2.63 7.24
C ALA A 80 -1.57 1.72 8.28
N PRO A 81 -2.19 0.58 7.92
CA PRO A 81 -2.80 -0.30 8.91
C PRO A 81 -1.83 -0.79 9.99
N LEU A 82 -0.56 -1.08 9.64
CA LEU A 82 0.45 -1.51 10.61
C LEU A 82 0.85 -0.37 11.55
N ALA A 83 1.09 0.83 11.00
CA ALA A 83 1.41 2.02 11.80
C ALA A 83 0.28 2.39 12.75
N VAL A 84 -0.96 2.40 12.26
CA VAL A 84 -2.16 2.69 13.05
C VAL A 84 -2.36 1.64 14.15
N ALA A 85 -2.21 0.35 13.83
CA ALA A 85 -2.32 -0.72 14.82
C ALA A 85 -1.29 -0.55 15.95
N LYS A 86 -0.07 -0.10 15.64
CA LYS A 86 0.97 0.18 16.64
C LYS A 86 0.68 1.45 17.44
N GLU A 87 0.44 2.58 16.77
CA GLU A 87 0.27 3.89 17.40
C GLU A 87 -0.99 3.98 18.28
N LYS A 88 -2.05 3.28 17.87
CA LYS A 88 -3.32 3.25 18.62
C LYS A 88 -3.42 2.09 19.62
N GLY A 89 -2.35 1.32 19.80
CA GLY A 89 -2.32 0.21 20.76
C GLY A 89 -3.22 -0.97 20.39
N ILE A 90 -3.61 -1.11 19.11
CA ILE A 90 -4.53 -2.17 18.69
C ILE A 90 -3.85 -3.55 18.83
N PHE A 91 -2.56 -3.69 18.56
CA PHE A 91 -1.84 -4.94 18.84
C PHE A 91 -1.91 -5.32 20.33
N ALA A 92 -1.74 -4.34 21.23
CA ALA A 92 -1.84 -4.57 22.69
C ALA A 92 -3.25 -4.99 23.11
N LYS A 93 -4.29 -4.42 22.48
CA LYS A 93 -5.69 -4.81 22.68
C LYS A 93 -5.92 -6.29 22.42
N TYR A 94 -5.22 -6.87 21.45
CA TYR A 94 -5.28 -8.30 21.10
C TYR A 94 -4.20 -9.14 21.82
N GLY A 95 -3.58 -8.62 22.89
CA GLY A 95 -2.64 -9.37 23.72
C GLY A 95 -1.20 -9.40 23.19
N MET A 96 -0.87 -8.56 22.22
CA MET A 96 0.48 -8.45 21.64
C MET A 96 1.10 -7.05 21.85
N PRO A 97 1.36 -6.60 23.08
CA PRO A 97 1.85 -5.26 23.36
C PRO A 97 3.25 -4.97 22.80
N ASP A 98 4.06 -6.02 22.63
CA ASP A 98 5.48 -5.91 22.30
C ASP A 98 5.74 -6.06 20.79
N VAL A 99 4.69 -5.92 19.94
CA VAL A 99 4.87 -5.90 18.48
C VAL A 99 5.72 -4.68 18.09
N GLU A 100 6.75 -4.95 17.30
CA GLU A 100 7.56 -3.93 16.62
C GLU A 100 7.13 -3.82 15.15
N VAL A 101 7.04 -2.59 14.63
CA VAL A 101 6.83 -2.32 13.21
C VAL A 101 8.09 -1.65 12.70
N ALA A 102 8.92 -2.41 11.98
CA ALA A 102 10.30 -2.08 11.67
C ALA A 102 10.47 -1.62 10.21
N LYS A 103 10.94 -0.37 10.02
CA LYS A 103 11.18 0.19 8.68
C LYS A 103 12.28 -0.58 7.95
N GLN A 104 11.99 -0.95 6.71
CA GLN A 104 12.91 -1.62 5.81
C GLN A 104 13.41 -0.65 4.74
N ALA A 105 14.68 -0.79 4.33
CA ALA A 105 15.31 0.11 3.36
C ALA A 105 14.84 -0.15 1.92
N SER A 106 14.50 -1.39 1.60
CA SER A 106 14.06 -1.82 0.27
C SER A 106 13.32 -3.16 0.36
N TRP A 107 12.64 -3.55 -0.72
CA TRP A 107 12.00 -4.87 -0.80
C TRP A 107 13.02 -6.02 -0.79
N GLY A 108 14.24 -5.79 -1.31
CA GLY A 108 15.35 -6.74 -1.17
C GLY A 108 15.73 -6.95 0.29
N ALA A 109 15.90 -5.86 1.05
CA ALA A 109 16.16 -5.94 2.49
C ALA A 109 15.00 -6.59 3.25
N THR A 110 13.75 -6.30 2.88
CA THR A 110 12.56 -6.96 3.45
C THR A 110 12.63 -8.47 3.26
N ARG A 111 12.91 -8.93 2.02
CA ARG A 111 13.10 -10.35 1.70
C ARG A 111 14.19 -10.98 2.57
N ASP A 112 15.35 -10.36 2.64
CA ASP A 112 16.50 -10.91 3.36
C ASP A 112 16.24 -11.00 4.86
N ASN A 113 15.59 -9.97 5.43
CA ASN A 113 15.21 -9.96 6.84
C ASN A 113 14.07 -10.95 7.16
N ILE A 114 13.15 -11.22 6.21
CA ILE A 114 12.16 -12.31 6.35
C ILE A 114 12.88 -13.66 6.37
N VAL A 115 13.82 -13.89 5.45
CA VAL A 115 14.59 -15.15 5.41
C VAL A 115 15.37 -15.35 6.72
N LEU A 116 15.95 -14.27 7.27
CA LEU A 116 16.66 -14.31 8.56
C LEU A 116 15.74 -14.64 9.73
N GLY A 117 14.55 -14.05 9.78
CA GLY A 117 13.55 -14.23 10.83
C GLY A 117 13.81 -13.39 12.09
N GLY A 118 12.72 -13.04 12.80
CA GLY A 118 12.79 -12.15 13.98
C GLY A 118 13.68 -12.67 15.11
N GLY A 119 13.72 -13.98 15.30
CA GLY A 119 14.59 -14.62 16.31
C GLY A 119 16.09 -14.49 16.03
N ALA A 120 16.48 -14.21 14.79
CA ALA A 120 17.87 -14.04 14.35
C ALA A 120 18.22 -12.59 13.98
N GLY A 121 17.40 -11.63 14.40
CA GLY A 121 17.60 -10.20 14.11
C GLY A 121 16.97 -9.71 12.80
N GLY A 122 16.18 -10.54 12.14
CA GLY A 122 15.34 -10.18 11.01
C GLY A 122 13.91 -9.84 11.42
N ILE A 123 12.92 -10.26 10.62
CA ILE A 123 11.48 -9.98 10.83
C ILE A 123 10.63 -11.24 10.69
N ASP A 124 9.50 -11.30 11.39
CA ASP A 124 8.57 -12.44 11.37
C ASP A 124 7.55 -12.36 10.23
N GLY A 125 7.39 -11.19 9.66
CA GLY A 125 6.50 -10.90 8.54
C GLY A 125 6.58 -9.45 8.14
N ALA A 126 5.77 -9.04 7.17
CA ALA A 126 5.79 -7.67 6.66
C ALA A 126 4.49 -7.27 5.96
N HIS A 127 4.29 -5.95 5.87
CA HIS A 127 3.64 -5.33 4.73
C HIS A 127 4.50 -5.62 3.51
N ILE A 128 4.00 -6.37 2.55
CA ILE A 128 4.81 -6.91 1.44
C ILE A 128 4.06 -6.88 0.10
N LEU A 129 4.79 -6.73 -1.00
CA LEU A 129 4.23 -6.85 -2.36
C LEU A 129 3.57 -8.21 -2.54
N THR A 130 2.33 -8.26 -2.99
CA THR A 130 1.53 -9.50 -3.05
C THR A 130 2.24 -10.69 -3.72
N PRO A 131 2.99 -10.55 -4.84
CA PRO A 131 3.71 -11.69 -5.44
C PRO A 131 4.91 -12.19 -4.63
N MET A 132 5.52 -11.35 -3.77
CA MET A 132 6.77 -11.71 -3.10
C MET A 132 6.68 -12.95 -2.20
N PRO A 133 5.62 -13.18 -1.40
CA PRO A 133 5.49 -14.42 -0.61
C PRO A 133 5.57 -15.68 -1.48
N TYR A 134 5.03 -15.63 -2.70
CA TYR A 134 5.11 -16.74 -3.65
C TYR A 134 6.52 -16.94 -4.20
N LEU A 135 7.19 -15.85 -4.58
CA LEU A 135 8.56 -15.86 -5.09
C LEU A 135 9.57 -16.32 -4.02
N ILE A 136 9.36 -15.91 -2.76
CA ILE A 136 10.17 -16.33 -1.62
C ILE A 136 9.90 -17.81 -1.29
N THR A 137 8.63 -18.23 -1.26
CA THR A 137 8.24 -19.61 -0.97
C THR A 137 8.77 -20.58 -2.03
N SER A 138 8.83 -20.17 -3.31
CA SER A 138 9.38 -20.99 -4.38
C SER A 138 10.91 -20.88 -4.52
N GLY A 139 11.57 -20.04 -3.72
CA GLY A 139 13.02 -19.84 -3.80
C GLY A 139 13.50 -18.98 -4.96
N ARG A 140 12.59 -18.39 -5.77
CA ARG A 140 12.93 -17.68 -7.01
C ARG A 140 13.71 -16.38 -6.81
N VAL A 141 13.60 -15.79 -5.63
CA VAL A 141 14.22 -14.50 -5.29
C VAL A 141 15.10 -14.56 -4.04
N THR A 142 15.25 -15.74 -3.44
CA THR A 142 16.09 -15.95 -2.26
C THR A 142 17.53 -16.32 -2.66
N GLN A 143 18.48 -16.14 -1.73
CA GLN A 143 19.85 -16.54 -1.97
C GLN A 143 19.94 -18.06 -2.21
N ASN A 144 20.75 -18.45 -3.19
CA ASN A 144 20.95 -19.84 -3.61
C ASN A 144 19.63 -20.57 -3.95
N ASN A 145 18.59 -19.84 -4.33
CA ASN A 145 17.26 -20.38 -4.65
C ASN A 145 16.66 -21.24 -3.52
N GLN A 146 17.00 -20.94 -2.26
CA GLN A 146 16.49 -21.71 -1.13
C GLN A 146 15.04 -21.31 -0.82
N PRO A 147 14.07 -22.24 -0.91
CA PRO A 147 12.69 -21.98 -0.55
C PRO A 147 12.56 -21.56 0.91
N MET A 148 11.78 -20.49 1.16
CA MET A 148 11.43 -20.05 2.50
C MET A 148 9.90 -19.90 2.56
N PRO A 149 9.17 -20.84 3.20
CA PRO A 149 7.71 -20.84 3.23
C PRO A 149 7.14 -19.59 3.90
N MET A 150 6.17 -18.98 3.22
CA MET A 150 5.41 -17.83 3.71
C MET A 150 3.92 -18.07 3.63
N TYR A 151 3.17 -17.35 4.46
CA TYR A 151 1.71 -17.25 4.40
C TYR A 151 1.27 -15.82 4.12
N ILE A 152 0.20 -15.66 3.35
CA ILE A 152 -0.55 -14.43 3.17
C ILE A 152 -1.82 -14.53 4.01
N LEU A 153 -1.94 -13.68 5.03
CA LEU A 153 -3.07 -13.71 5.95
C LEU A 153 -4.18 -12.73 5.54
N ALA A 154 -3.79 -11.60 4.93
CA ALA A 154 -4.73 -10.59 4.45
C ALA A 154 -4.12 -9.81 3.27
N ARG A 155 -4.95 -9.14 2.47
CA ARG A 155 -4.53 -7.97 1.69
C ARG A 155 -4.54 -6.75 2.60
N LEU A 156 -3.67 -5.80 2.34
CA LEU A 156 -3.63 -4.54 3.10
C LEU A 156 -4.41 -3.43 2.40
N ASN A 157 -4.49 -3.50 1.07
CA ASN A 157 -5.21 -2.50 0.28
C ASN A 157 -5.55 -2.99 -1.14
N LEU A 158 -6.51 -2.28 -1.74
CA LEU A 158 -6.75 -2.25 -3.19
C LEU A 158 -6.27 -0.91 -3.75
N ASN A 159 -5.83 -0.89 -5.02
CA ASN A 159 -5.36 0.31 -5.73
C ASN A 159 -4.20 1.04 -5.00
N GLY A 160 -4.02 2.35 -5.27
CA GLY A 160 -3.10 3.21 -4.51
C GLY A 160 -1.71 3.34 -5.08
N GLN A 161 -1.43 2.72 -6.23
CA GLN A 161 -0.19 2.88 -6.97
C GLN A 161 -0.42 3.83 -8.14
N CYS A 162 0.67 4.44 -8.64
CA CYS A 162 0.63 5.20 -9.88
C CYS A 162 1.84 4.88 -10.75
N ILE A 163 1.69 5.15 -12.05
CA ILE A 163 2.82 5.25 -12.97
C ILE A 163 3.04 6.73 -13.25
N SER A 164 4.24 7.21 -12.93
CA SER A 164 4.66 8.59 -13.16
C SER A 164 5.77 8.65 -14.20
N VAL A 165 5.77 9.74 -14.96
CA VAL A 165 6.64 9.96 -16.13
C VAL A 165 7.39 11.27 -15.97
N ALA A 166 8.63 11.33 -16.43
CA ALA A 166 9.48 12.50 -16.37
C ALA A 166 8.85 13.69 -17.12
N LYS A 167 9.06 14.90 -16.63
CA LYS A 167 8.51 16.15 -17.18
C LYS A 167 8.83 16.32 -18.67
N ALA A 168 9.99 15.86 -19.12
CA ALA A 168 10.42 15.95 -20.51
C ALA A 168 9.48 15.26 -21.50
N HIS A 169 8.75 14.25 -21.05
CA HIS A 169 7.81 13.50 -21.88
C HIS A 169 6.37 14.02 -21.80
N GLN A 170 6.08 15.06 -21.04
CA GLN A 170 4.73 15.62 -20.95
C GLN A 170 4.17 16.06 -22.31
N PRO A 171 4.97 16.63 -23.27
CA PRO A 171 4.47 16.99 -24.60
C PRO A 171 3.99 15.82 -25.43
N THR A 172 4.33 14.58 -25.09
CA THR A 172 3.83 13.38 -25.80
C THR A 172 2.35 13.13 -25.54
N GLY A 173 1.80 13.70 -24.46
CA GLY A 173 0.42 13.46 -24.03
C GLY A 173 0.19 12.06 -23.44
N THR A 174 1.25 11.33 -23.09
CA THR A 174 1.16 9.98 -22.54
C THR A 174 0.36 9.97 -21.24
N ARG A 175 -0.60 9.04 -21.16
CA ARG A 175 -1.51 8.81 -20.03
C ARG A 175 -1.71 7.30 -19.86
N LEU A 176 -2.95 6.84 -19.82
CA LEU A 176 -3.31 5.42 -19.74
C LEU A 176 -2.76 4.62 -20.95
N ASP A 177 -2.75 5.21 -22.12
CA ASP A 177 -2.05 4.66 -23.29
C ASP A 177 -0.56 5.06 -23.25
N ALA A 178 0.34 4.08 -23.23
CA ALA A 178 1.79 4.28 -23.26
C ALA A 178 2.35 4.49 -24.68
N SER A 179 1.57 4.22 -25.72
CA SER A 179 2.06 4.24 -27.10
C SER A 179 2.71 5.57 -27.55
N PRO A 180 2.30 6.76 -27.05
CA PRO A 180 2.98 8.01 -27.39
C PRO A 180 4.45 8.09 -26.92
N LEU A 181 4.84 7.32 -25.87
CA LEU A 181 6.24 7.27 -25.44
C LEU A 181 7.13 6.48 -26.41
N ARG A 182 6.58 5.61 -27.22
CA ARG A 182 7.34 4.69 -28.09
C ARG A 182 8.26 5.45 -29.04
N GLU A 183 7.76 6.48 -29.70
CA GLU A 183 8.56 7.28 -30.62
C GLU A 183 9.59 8.18 -29.89
N ALA A 184 9.24 8.70 -28.71
CA ALA A 184 10.16 9.45 -27.88
C ALA A 184 11.33 8.56 -27.41
N PHE A 185 11.04 7.35 -26.97
CA PHE A 185 12.05 6.37 -26.53
C PHE A 185 12.95 5.92 -27.68
N LYS A 186 12.39 5.64 -28.86
CA LYS A 186 13.17 5.32 -30.06
C LYS A 186 14.16 6.44 -30.42
N LYS A 187 13.72 7.70 -30.36
CA LYS A 187 14.59 8.86 -30.62
C LYS A 187 15.73 8.96 -29.60
N MET A 188 15.45 8.67 -28.34
CA MET A 188 16.48 8.63 -27.29
C MET A 188 17.51 7.55 -27.56
N ILE A 189 17.06 6.33 -27.87
CA ILE A 189 17.93 5.17 -28.19
C ILE A 189 18.78 5.47 -29.43
N ALA A 190 18.18 6.03 -30.49
CA ALA A 190 18.90 6.44 -31.70
C ALA A 190 19.96 7.52 -31.45
N ALA A 191 19.75 8.34 -30.40
CA ALA A 191 20.72 9.33 -29.93
C ALA A 191 21.75 8.75 -28.93
N GLY A 192 21.82 7.42 -28.77
CA GLY A 192 22.76 6.74 -27.87
C GLY A 192 22.42 6.86 -26.39
N LYS A 193 21.17 7.25 -26.03
CA LYS A 193 20.73 7.35 -24.64
C LYS A 193 20.05 6.06 -24.20
N GLU A 194 20.33 5.64 -22.97
CA GLU A 194 19.57 4.57 -22.32
C GLU A 194 18.19 5.09 -21.90
N VAL A 195 17.15 4.27 -22.11
CA VAL A 195 15.82 4.53 -21.62
C VAL A 195 15.55 3.62 -20.44
N LYS A 196 15.36 4.19 -19.27
CA LYS A 196 15.16 3.44 -18.03
C LYS A 196 13.76 3.64 -17.46
N CYS A 197 13.09 2.55 -17.12
CA CYS A 197 11.81 2.55 -16.42
C CYS A 197 11.97 1.81 -15.09
N ALA A 198 11.60 2.45 -13.97
CA ALA A 198 11.88 1.89 -12.66
C ALA A 198 10.68 1.17 -12.04
N ASN A 199 10.98 0.05 -11.42
CA ASN A 199 10.14 -0.67 -10.48
C ASN A 199 10.78 -0.69 -9.09
N THR A 200 10.15 -1.34 -8.11
CA THR A 200 10.69 -1.43 -6.74
C THR A 200 11.22 -2.81 -6.38
N PHE A 201 10.84 -3.84 -7.14
CA PHE A 201 11.30 -5.21 -6.96
C PHE A 201 10.92 -6.05 -8.19
N PRO A 202 11.86 -6.84 -8.77
CA PRO A 202 11.59 -7.70 -9.92
C PRO A 202 10.53 -8.75 -9.59
N GLY A 203 9.50 -8.87 -10.43
CA GLY A 203 8.38 -9.78 -10.21
C GLY A 203 7.38 -9.33 -9.14
N GLY A 204 7.60 -8.15 -8.52
CA GLY A 204 6.65 -7.53 -7.59
C GLY A 204 5.52 -6.78 -8.30
N THR A 205 4.57 -6.24 -7.53
CA THR A 205 3.39 -5.56 -8.10
C THR A 205 3.77 -4.38 -8.99
N HIS A 206 4.67 -3.50 -8.55
CA HIS A 206 5.09 -2.32 -9.31
C HIS A 206 5.78 -2.70 -10.63
N ASP A 207 6.51 -3.81 -10.66
CA ASP A 207 7.12 -4.35 -11.87
C ASP A 207 6.03 -4.87 -12.82
N MET A 208 5.03 -5.60 -12.30
CA MET A 208 3.92 -6.08 -13.11
C MET A 208 3.12 -4.93 -13.74
N TRP A 209 2.83 -3.87 -12.97
CA TRP A 209 2.07 -2.73 -13.48
C TRP A 209 2.81 -1.97 -14.58
N ILE A 210 4.08 -1.63 -14.39
CA ILE A 210 4.82 -0.86 -15.39
C ILE A 210 5.08 -1.70 -16.66
N ARG A 211 5.39 -2.99 -16.51
CA ARG A 211 5.55 -3.92 -17.64
C ARG A 211 4.26 -4.10 -18.42
N TYR A 212 3.14 -4.25 -17.72
CA TYR A 212 1.83 -4.38 -18.36
C TYR A 212 1.48 -3.12 -19.17
N TRP A 213 1.62 -1.95 -18.58
CA TRP A 213 1.35 -0.67 -19.21
C TRP A 213 2.23 -0.42 -20.45
N LEU A 214 3.53 -0.62 -20.34
CA LEU A 214 4.47 -0.50 -21.47
C LEU A 214 4.12 -1.46 -22.60
N ALA A 215 3.90 -2.74 -22.26
CA ALA A 215 3.59 -3.78 -23.24
C ALA A 215 2.25 -3.53 -23.96
N ALA A 216 1.23 -3.05 -23.26
CA ALA A 216 -0.05 -2.67 -23.87
C ALA A 216 0.12 -1.51 -24.87
N GLY A 217 1.04 -0.56 -24.60
CA GLY A 217 1.41 0.51 -25.54
C GLY A 217 2.39 0.09 -26.64
N GLY A 218 2.70 -1.22 -26.75
CA GLY A 218 3.62 -1.75 -27.77
C GLY A 218 5.10 -1.46 -27.52
N ILE A 219 5.48 -1.23 -26.27
CA ILE A 219 6.87 -1.05 -25.79
C ILE A 219 7.27 -2.33 -25.05
N ASP A 220 8.25 -3.06 -25.56
CA ASP A 220 8.76 -4.28 -24.91
C ASP A 220 9.65 -3.90 -23.71
N PRO A 221 9.24 -4.23 -22.46
CA PRO A 221 9.98 -3.80 -21.27
C PRO A 221 11.33 -4.52 -21.08
N ASP A 222 11.65 -5.53 -21.88
CA ASP A 222 12.91 -6.23 -21.84
C ASP A 222 13.81 -5.94 -23.05
N LYS A 223 13.27 -5.31 -24.14
CA LYS A 223 14.01 -5.02 -25.37
C LYS A 223 14.10 -3.53 -25.68
N ASP A 224 13.00 -2.79 -25.49
CA ASP A 224 12.91 -1.38 -25.89
C ASP A 224 13.35 -0.44 -24.76
N VAL A 225 13.34 -0.91 -23.51
CA VAL A 225 13.74 -0.15 -22.34
C VAL A 225 14.52 -1.01 -21.37
N GLN A 226 15.25 -0.38 -20.46
CA GLN A 226 15.88 -1.06 -19.33
C GLN A 226 14.99 -0.92 -18.09
N THR A 227 14.45 -2.02 -17.58
CA THR A 227 13.78 -2.03 -16.29
C THR A 227 14.82 -2.03 -15.17
N ILE A 228 14.74 -1.03 -14.26
CA ILE A 228 15.65 -0.90 -13.12
C ILE A 228 14.88 -0.95 -11.80
N THR A 229 15.57 -1.40 -10.75
CA THR A 229 14.99 -1.46 -9.41
C THR A 229 15.49 -0.29 -8.57
N VAL A 230 14.55 0.52 -8.06
CA VAL A 230 14.83 1.67 -7.22
C VAL A 230 13.99 1.60 -5.95
N PRO A 231 14.58 1.77 -4.75
CA PRO A 231 13.80 1.84 -3.51
C PRO A 231 12.77 2.99 -3.56
N PRO A 232 11.55 2.79 -3.04
CA PRO A 232 10.47 3.78 -3.14
C PRO A 232 10.87 5.20 -2.73
N ALA A 233 11.51 5.39 -1.59
CA ALA A 233 11.91 6.71 -1.10
C ALA A 233 12.98 7.40 -1.94
N GLN A 234 13.57 6.71 -2.91
CA GLN A 234 14.59 7.25 -3.82
C GLN A 234 14.03 7.60 -5.22
N MET A 235 12.77 7.25 -5.51
CA MET A 235 12.18 7.44 -6.85
C MET A 235 12.23 8.88 -7.32
N VAL A 236 11.76 9.81 -6.48
CA VAL A 236 11.70 11.25 -6.82
C VAL A 236 13.09 11.84 -7.06
N ALA A 237 14.05 11.52 -6.19
CA ALA A 237 15.43 12.00 -6.31
C ALA A 237 16.11 11.48 -7.59
N ASN A 238 15.93 10.21 -7.90
CA ASN A 238 16.47 9.59 -9.12
C ASN A 238 15.85 10.20 -10.39
N MET A 239 14.54 10.40 -10.44
CA MET A 239 13.92 11.05 -11.60
C MET A 239 14.37 12.52 -11.74
N LYS A 240 14.55 13.22 -10.61
CA LYS A 240 15.03 14.62 -10.61
C LYS A 240 16.40 14.79 -11.29
N VAL A 241 17.29 13.82 -11.11
CA VAL A 241 18.62 13.84 -11.73
C VAL A 241 18.66 13.15 -13.09
N GLY A 242 17.50 12.74 -13.63
CA GLY A 242 17.37 12.19 -14.98
C GLY A 242 17.89 10.77 -15.16
N THR A 243 17.87 9.94 -14.11
CA THR A 243 18.32 8.54 -14.20
C THR A 243 17.25 7.59 -14.74
N MET A 244 16.01 8.05 -14.91
CA MET A 244 14.90 7.26 -15.44
C MET A 244 13.82 8.14 -16.08
N GLU A 245 13.06 7.54 -16.99
CA GLU A 245 12.01 8.19 -17.77
C GLU A 245 10.60 7.97 -17.19
N ALA A 246 10.40 6.83 -16.53
CA ALA A 246 9.14 6.49 -15.86
C ALA A 246 9.39 5.61 -14.65
N PHE A 247 8.44 5.58 -13.72
CA PHE A 247 8.43 4.62 -12.61
C PHE A 247 7.02 4.23 -12.19
N CYS A 248 6.90 3.06 -11.56
CA CYS A 248 5.70 2.65 -10.83
C CYS A 248 6.02 2.51 -9.34
N VAL A 249 5.23 3.17 -8.50
CA VAL A 249 5.35 3.10 -7.03
C VAL A 249 4.03 3.53 -6.37
N CYS A 250 3.85 3.15 -5.11
CA CYS A 250 2.76 3.66 -4.26
C CYS A 250 2.99 5.11 -3.84
N GLU A 251 1.91 5.75 -3.40
CA GLU A 251 1.98 7.06 -2.74
C GLU A 251 2.83 7.00 -1.45
N PRO A 252 3.47 8.12 -1.04
CA PRO A 252 3.24 9.50 -1.48
C PRO A 252 4.16 9.97 -2.62
N TRP A 253 5.02 9.12 -3.16
CA TRP A 253 6.13 9.52 -4.03
C TRP A 253 5.66 10.10 -5.38
N ASN A 254 4.51 9.67 -5.88
CA ASN A 254 3.91 10.27 -7.08
C ASN A 254 3.35 11.68 -6.79
N GLY A 255 2.67 11.87 -5.65
CA GLY A 255 2.22 13.17 -5.19
C GLY A 255 3.39 14.12 -5.02
N GLN A 256 4.46 13.69 -4.35
CA GLN A 256 5.68 14.48 -4.15
C GLN A 256 6.35 14.86 -5.47
N LEU A 257 6.42 13.92 -6.44
CA LEU A 257 6.97 14.20 -7.77
C LEU A 257 6.21 15.35 -8.45
N VAL A 258 4.88 15.31 -8.41
CA VAL A 258 4.02 16.35 -9.00
C VAL A 258 4.19 17.68 -8.27
N ASN A 259 4.18 17.68 -6.94
CA ASN A 259 4.36 18.88 -6.12
C ASN A 259 5.72 19.56 -6.40
N GLN A 260 6.78 18.77 -6.61
CA GLN A 260 8.11 19.28 -6.97
C GLN A 260 8.26 19.59 -8.47
N LYS A 261 7.22 19.39 -9.31
CA LYS A 261 7.22 19.67 -10.76
C LYS A 261 8.31 18.93 -11.55
N ILE A 262 8.76 17.78 -11.05
CA ILE A 262 9.79 16.93 -11.67
C ILE A 262 9.20 16.06 -12.80
N GLY A 263 7.95 15.66 -12.63
CA GLY A 263 7.23 14.83 -13.59
C GLY A 263 5.72 14.97 -13.40
N TYR A 264 5.00 14.04 -13.97
CA TYR A 264 3.55 13.97 -13.88
C TYR A 264 3.12 12.52 -13.69
N THR A 265 1.98 12.30 -13.05
CA THR A 265 1.34 10.99 -12.98
C THR A 265 0.62 10.72 -14.29
N ALA A 266 1.05 9.73 -15.04
CA ALA A 266 0.37 9.33 -16.28
C ALA A 266 -0.98 8.70 -15.98
N LEU A 267 -1.02 7.81 -14.98
CA LEU A 267 -2.22 7.06 -14.58
C LEU A 267 -2.12 6.59 -13.12
N THR A 268 -3.26 6.29 -12.52
CA THR A 268 -3.35 5.43 -11.34
C THR A 268 -3.45 3.98 -11.79
N THR A 269 -2.87 3.04 -11.04
CA THR A 269 -2.96 1.61 -11.44
C THR A 269 -4.38 1.06 -11.35
N GLY A 270 -5.26 1.71 -10.58
CA GLY A 270 -6.69 1.43 -10.61
C GLY A 270 -7.36 1.69 -11.96
N GLU A 271 -6.76 2.58 -12.80
CA GLU A 271 -7.19 2.77 -14.19
C GLU A 271 -6.78 1.60 -15.08
N LEU A 272 -5.68 0.88 -14.75
CA LEU A 272 -5.28 -0.35 -15.45
C LEU A 272 -6.21 -1.52 -15.11
N TRP A 273 -6.50 -1.70 -13.84
CA TRP A 273 -7.35 -2.75 -13.31
C TRP A 273 -8.05 -2.24 -12.03
N ASN A 274 -9.33 -1.91 -12.15
CA ASN A 274 -10.09 -1.35 -11.05
C ASN A 274 -10.22 -2.34 -9.88
N GLY A 275 -9.86 -1.88 -8.68
CA GLY A 275 -9.92 -2.70 -7.47
C GLY A 275 -8.89 -3.82 -7.47
N HIS A 276 -7.73 -3.63 -8.11
CA HIS A 276 -6.64 -4.61 -8.05
C HIS A 276 -6.06 -4.73 -6.64
N PRO A 277 -5.64 -5.93 -6.22
CA PRO A 277 -4.92 -6.13 -4.95
C PRO A 277 -3.51 -5.56 -5.05
N GLU A 278 -2.97 -5.10 -3.91
CA GLU A 278 -1.64 -4.51 -3.93
C GLU A 278 -0.71 -5.11 -2.87
N LYS A 279 -0.85 -4.73 -1.61
CA LYS A 279 0.02 -5.27 -0.54
C LYS A 279 -0.68 -6.38 0.23
N SER A 280 0.13 -7.23 0.79
CA SER A 280 -0.32 -8.30 1.67
C SER A 280 0.29 -8.16 3.06
N PHE A 281 -0.40 -8.65 4.07
CA PHE A 281 0.16 -8.98 5.36
C PHE A 281 0.71 -10.41 5.24
N GLY A 282 2.01 -10.48 4.92
CA GLY A 282 2.71 -11.73 4.67
C GLY A 282 3.62 -12.09 5.83
N LEU A 283 3.53 -13.30 6.35
CA LEU A 283 4.29 -13.80 7.49
C LEU A 283 5.06 -15.07 7.13
N ARG A 284 6.12 -15.32 7.87
CA ARG A 284 6.83 -16.61 7.83
C ARG A 284 5.87 -17.73 8.25
N ALA A 285 5.82 -18.79 7.48
CA ALA A 285 4.95 -19.93 7.76
C ALA A 285 5.31 -20.61 9.09
N ASP A 286 6.60 -20.81 9.35
CA ASP A 286 7.09 -21.43 10.59
C ASP A 286 6.74 -20.63 11.85
N TRP A 287 6.71 -19.27 11.75
CA TRP A 287 6.28 -18.43 12.85
C TRP A 287 4.77 -18.55 13.11
N VAL A 288 3.96 -18.55 12.05
CA VAL A 288 2.49 -18.71 12.14
C VAL A 288 2.12 -20.08 12.72
N ASP A 289 2.74 -21.16 12.20
CA ASP A 289 2.46 -22.53 12.63
C ASP A 289 2.86 -22.77 14.09
N LYS A 290 3.95 -22.12 14.54
CA LYS A 290 4.40 -22.18 15.93
C LYS A 290 3.56 -21.32 16.88
N ASN A 291 2.97 -20.23 16.39
CA ASN A 291 2.27 -19.24 17.19
C ASN A 291 0.89 -18.91 16.60
N PRO A 292 -0.02 -19.88 16.44
CA PRO A 292 -1.28 -19.67 15.72
C PRO A 292 -2.19 -18.64 16.37
N LYS A 293 -2.24 -18.53 17.71
CA LYS A 293 -3.03 -17.52 18.42
C LYS A 293 -2.44 -16.13 18.28
N ALA A 294 -1.10 -16.01 18.30
CA ALA A 294 -0.42 -14.74 18.07
C ALA A 294 -0.61 -14.28 16.62
N ALA A 295 -0.57 -15.18 15.64
CA ALA A 295 -0.86 -14.89 14.25
C ALA A 295 -2.31 -14.39 14.07
N GLN A 296 -3.27 -15.06 14.71
CA GLN A 296 -4.67 -14.65 14.70
C GLN A 296 -4.87 -13.28 15.38
N ALA A 297 -4.21 -13.03 16.50
CA ALA A 297 -4.25 -11.74 17.21
C ALA A 297 -3.67 -10.60 16.36
N ALA A 298 -2.52 -10.83 15.72
CA ALA A 298 -1.90 -9.87 14.82
C ALA A 298 -2.79 -9.59 13.60
N LEU A 299 -3.39 -10.62 12.98
CA LEU A 299 -4.30 -10.48 11.86
C LEU A 299 -5.53 -9.65 12.26
N MET A 300 -6.17 -9.95 13.39
CA MET A 300 -7.31 -9.18 13.89
C MET A 300 -6.94 -7.71 14.15
N ALA A 301 -5.76 -7.44 14.70
CA ALA A 301 -5.29 -6.08 14.92
C ALA A 301 -5.09 -5.30 13.60
N VAL A 302 -4.56 -5.96 12.58
CA VAL A 302 -4.39 -5.37 11.25
C VAL A 302 -5.75 -5.11 10.58
N MET A 303 -6.68 -6.06 10.64
CA MET A 303 -8.04 -5.91 10.08
C MET A 303 -8.79 -4.76 10.76
N GLU A 304 -8.73 -4.63 12.09
CA GLU A 304 -9.34 -3.49 12.81
C GLU A 304 -8.69 -2.17 12.40
N ALA A 305 -7.38 -2.14 12.25
CA ALA A 305 -6.68 -0.94 11.76
C ALA A 305 -7.06 -0.60 10.31
N GLN A 306 -7.28 -1.58 9.45
CA GLN A 306 -7.79 -1.36 8.08
C GLN A 306 -9.19 -0.72 8.08
N MET A 307 -10.10 -1.22 8.93
CA MET A 307 -11.43 -0.61 9.12
C MET A 307 -11.32 0.83 9.61
N TRP A 308 -10.40 1.08 10.54
CA TRP A 308 -10.15 2.43 11.03
C TRP A 308 -9.58 3.34 9.93
N CYS A 309 -8.61 2.88 9.15
CA CYS A 309 -8.01 3.62 8.03
C CYS A 309 -9.03 3.91 6.91
N GLN A 310 -9.99 3.00 6.69
CA GLN A 310 -11.03 3.16 5.67
C GLN A 310 -12.03 4.28 6.01
N ASN A 311 -12.19 4.65 7.28
CA ASN A 311 -13.13 5.70 7.69
C ASN A 311 -12.61 7.08 7.28
N PRO A 312 -13.32 7.84 6.43
CA PRO A 312 -12.87 9.14 5.96
C PRO A 312 -12.64 10.17 7.08
N ALA A 313 -13.33 10.02 8.23
CA ALA A 313 -13.12 10.88 9.39
C ALA A 313 -11.72 10.74 10.00
N ASN A 314 -11.04 9.64 9.75
CA ASN A 314 -9.72 9.33 10.29
C ASN A 314 -8.58 9.65 9.30
N THR A 315 -8.90 10.02 8.05
CA THR A 315 -7.89 10.20 6.98
C THR A 315 -6.80 11.19 7.38
N GLU A 316 -7.16 12.31 8.00
CA GLU A 316 -6.19 13.33 8.39
C GLU A 316 -5.29 12.83 9.54
N GLU A 317 -5.86 12.18 10.56
CA GLU A 317 -5.09 11.56 11.65
C GLU A 317 -4.16 10.47 11.11
N MET A 318 -4.67 9.61 10.24
CA MET A 318 -3.87 8.58 9.55
C MET A 318 -2.65 9.20 8.84
N CYS A 319 -2.86 10.25 8.03
CA CYS A 319 -1.78 10.91 7.31
C CYS A 319 -0.75 11.54 8.25
N ARG A 320 -1.19 12.12 9.37
CA ARG A 320 -0.28 12.65 10.40
C ARG A 320 0.51 11.54 11.10
N ILE A 321 -0.10 10.39 11.35
CA ILE A 321 0.60 9.22 11.91
C ILE A 321 1.68 8.77 10.94
N ILE A 322 1.31 8.40 9.71
CA ILE A 322 2.25 7.79 8.77
C ILE A 322 3.31 8.76 8.23
N GLY A 323 3.06 10.06 8.24
CA GLY A 323 4.02 11.10 7.85
C GLY A 323 5.17 11.30 8.83
N LYS A 324 5.05 10.86 10.10
CA LYS A 324 6.08 11.02 11.13
C LYS A 324 7.44 10.48 10.67
N ARG A 325 8.52 11.04 11.27
CA ARG A 325 9.92 10.67 10.97
C ARG A 325 10.20 9.17 11.12
N GLN A 326 9.66 8.54 12.16
CA GLN A 326 9.84 7.10 12.40
C GLN A 326 9.14 6.22 11.35
N TRP A 327 8.14 6.75 10.66
CA TRP A 327 7.37 6.06 9.65
C TRP A 327 7.86 6.42 8.25
N MET A 328 7.09 7.17 7.47
CA MET A 328 7.48 7.52 6.10
C MET A 328 8.55 8.63 6.06
N ASN A 329 8.52 9.57 7.01
CA ASN A 329 9.31 10.80 6.95
C ASN A 329 8.99 11.59 5.68
N ALA A 330 7.72 11.76 5.38
CA ALA A 330 7.21 12.52 4.23
C ALA A 330 6.36 13.71 4.71
N PRO A 331 6.41 14.86 4.04
CA PRO A 331 5.56 16.00 4.32
C PRO A 331 4.08 15.63 4.27
N PHE A 332 3.28 16.18 5.18
CA PHE A 332 1.85 15.92 5.25
C PHE A 332 1.12 16.31 3.96
N GLU A 333 1.52 17.42 3.34
CA GLU A 333 0.99 17.94 2.08
C GLU A 333 1.25 17.01 0.88
N ASP A 334 2.28 16.17 0.92
CA ASP A 334 2.53 15.17 -0.12
C ASP A 334 1.62 13.93 0.01
N ILE A 335 0.95 13.79 1.17
CA ILE A 335 0.16 12.60 1.49
C ILE A 335 -1.35 12.87 1.41
N ILE A 336 -1.80 13.99 1.98
CA ILE A 336 -3.21 14.20 2.36
C ILE A 336 -4.17 14.27 1.19
N ASP A 337 -3.81 14.96 0.11
CA ASP A 337 -4.74 15.14 -1.01
C ASP A 337 -5.08 13.82 -1.68
N ARG A 338 -4.08 13.01 -2.00
CA ARG A 338 -4.28 11.70 -2.61
C ARG A 338 -4.93 10.71 -1.66
N ALA A 339 -4.68 10.80 -0.35
CA ALA A 339 -5.39 10.01 0.64
C ALA A 339 -6.88 10.37 0.75
N LYS A 340 -7.26 11.61 0.45
CA LYS A 340 -8.65 12.07 0.33
C LYS A 340 -9.28 11.78 -1.04
N GLY A 341 -8.51 11.20 -1.97
CA GLY A 341 -8.96 10.95 -3.34
C GLY A 341 -8.83 12.15 -4.28
N ASN A 342 -8.12 13.21 -3.88
CA ASN A 342 -7.90 14.38 -4.72
C ASN A 342 -6.57 14.24 -5.47
N PHE A 343 -6.66 13.99 -6.77
CA PHE A 343 -5.51 13.70 -7.61
C PHE A 343 -5.22 14.85 -8.56
N ASN A 344 -4.16 15.61 -8.28
CA ASN A 344 -3.49 16.43 -9.27
C ASN A 344 -2.48 15.54 -10.00
N TYR A 345 -2.68 15.35 -11.30
CA TYR A 345 -1.81 14.51 -12.13
C TYR A 345 -0.52 15.25 -12.58
N GLY A 346 -0.47 16.57 -12.47
CA GLY A 346 0.67 17.37 -12.88
C GLY A 346 0.74 17.68 -14.40
N ASP A 347 -0.23 17.18 -15.16
CA ASP A 347 -0.39 17.39 -16.61
C ASP A 347 -1.61 18.25 -16.98
N GLY A 348 -2.20 18.93 -16.01
CA GLY A 348 -3.41 19.71 -16.13
C GLY A 348 -4.68 18.98 -15.71
N ARG A 349 -4.64 17.66 -15.55
CA ARG A 349 -5.80 16.91 -15.00
C ARG A 349 -5.83 17.05 -13.48
N VAL A 350 -7.02 17.31 -12.95
CA VAL A 350 -7.35 17.24 -11.53
C VAL A 350 -8.63 16.44 -11.36
N VAL A 351 -8.63 15.46 -10.51
CA VAL A 351 -9.79 14.61 -10.21
C VAL A 351 -10.01 14.62 -8.71
N GLU A 352 -11.19 15.08 -8.29
CA GLU A 352 -11.64 15.00 -6.90
C GLU A 352 -12.41 13.72 -6.66
N LYS A 353 -12.26 13.14 -5.47
CA LYS A 353 -12.93 11.88 -5.07
C LYS A 353 -12.70 10.77 -6.10
N HIS A 354 -11.45 10.56 -6.45
CA HIS A 354 -11.05 9.58 -7.47
C HIS A 354 -11.68 8.22 -7.19
N PRO A 355 -12.42 7.61 -8.13
CA PRO A 355 -13.16 6.36 -7.90
C PRO A 355 -12.24 5.18 -7.61
N GLN A 356 -11.00 5.21 -8.14
CA GLN A 356 -9.98 4.18 -7.93
C GLN A 356 -8.92 4.59 -6.90
N MET A 357 -9.27 5.46 -5.96
CA MET A 357 -8.38 5.74 -4.81
C MET A 357 -8.10 4.48 -4.01
N MET A 358 -7.07 4.52 -3.18
CA MET A 358 -6.73 3.41 -2.28
C MET A 358 -7.88 3.08 -1.34
N LYS A 359 -8.15 1.79 -1.16
CA LYS A 359 -9.12 1.26 -0.21
C LYS A 359 -8.42 0.28 0.73
N TYR A 360 -8.67 0.43 2.02
CA TYR A 360 -8.09 -0.45 3.04
C TYR A 360 -9.03 -1.58 3.45
N TRP A 361 -10.36 -1.34 3.42
CA TRP A 361 -11.38 -2.31 3.84
C TRP A 361 -12.53 -2.45 2.85
N GLY A 362 -13.07 -1.35 2.33
CA GLY A 362 -14.18 -1.35 1.38
C GLY A 362 -13.93 -2.25 0.16
N ASP A 363 -14.98 -2.78 -0.44
CA ASP A 363 -14.93 -3.69 -1.59
C ASP A 363 -14.10 -4.96 -1.35
N SER A 364 -14.19 -5.51 -0.14
CA SER A 364 -13.43 -6.69 0.30
C SER A 364 -11.91 -6.53 0.17
N ALA A 365 -11.40 -5.29 0.35
CA ALA A 365 -9.98 -4.97 0.14
C ALA A 365 -9.02 -5.78 1.01
N SER A 366 -9.46 -6.21 2.20
CA SER A 366 -8.66 -7.03 3.12
C SER A 366 -8.66 -8.52 2.76
N TYR A 367 -9.69 -8.99 2.04
CA TYR A 367 -9.82 -10.42 1.75
C TYR A 367 -8.82 -10.89 0.69
N PRO A 368 -8.05 -11.96 0.94
CA PRO A 368 -7.03 -12.43 0.02
C PRO A 368 -7.62 -13.38 -1.04
N TYR A 369 -8.32 -12.83 -2.06
CA TYR A 369 -8.84 -13.65 -3.16
C TYR A 369 -7.73 -14.45 -3.85
N GLN A 370 -7.92 -15.76 -4.00
CA GLN A 370 -6.98 -16.66 -4.68
C GLN A 370 -6.90 -16.37 -6.19
N SER A 371 -7.99 -15.90 -6.82
CA SER A 371 -7.98 -15.49 -8.23
C SER A 371 -7.03 -14.34 -8.51
N HIS A 372 -6.84 -13.43 -7.56
CA HIS A 372 -5.87 -12.34 -7.66
C HIS A 372 -4.43 -12.86 -7.64
N ASP A 373 -4.15 -13.85 -6.77
CA ASP A 373 -2.84 -14.49 -6.72
C ASP A 373 -2.52 -15.23 -8.00
N LEU A 374 -3.53 -15.88 -8.58
CA LEU A 374 -3.38 -16.59 -9.84
C LEU A 374 -2.99 -15.62 -10.97
N TRP A 375 -3.58 -14.42 -11.02
CA TRP A 375 -3.17 -13.43 -12.00
C TRP A 375 -1.70 -13.02 -11.83
N PHE A 376 -1.26 -12.73 -10.61
CA PHE A 376 0.14 -12.37 -10.37
C PHE A 376 1.10 -13.50 -10.72
N LEU A 377 0.77 -14.74 -10.40
CA LEU A 377 1.58 -15.90 -10.78
C LEU A 377 1.63 -16.08 -12.31
N THR A 378 0.50 -15.85 -12.99
CA THR A 378 0.41 -15.88 -14.46
C THR A 378 1.27 -14.77 -15.09
N GLU A 379 1.25 -13.54 -14.57
CA GLU A 379 2.13 -12.47 -15.03
C GLU A 379 3.61 -12.77 -14.69
N ASN A 380 3.89 -13.38 -13.53
CA ASN A 380 5.25 -13.83 -13.22
C ASN A 380 5.74 -14.93 -14.17
N GLN A 381 4.85 -15.80 -14.65
CA GLN A 381 5.17 -16.75 -15.74
C GLN A 381 5.41 -15.99 -17.05
N ARG A 382 4.54 -15.05 -17.43
CA ARG A 382 4.70 -14.22 -18.64
C ARG A 382 6.08 -13.60 -18.76
N TRP A 383 6.64 -13.11 -17.65
CA TRP A 383 7.92 -12.42 -17.60
C TRP A 383 9.09 -13.29 -17.15
N GLY A 384 8.87 -14.62 -16.98
CA GLY A 384 9.90 -15.59 -16.65
C GLY A 384 10.42 -15.56 -15.21
N TYR A 385 9.69 -14.91 -14.28
CA TYR A 385 10.01 -14.96 -12.85
C TYR A 385 9.56 -16.26 -12.20
N GLN A 386 8.55 -16.91 -12.76
CA GLN A 386 8.12 -18.26 -12.40
C GLN A 386 8.16 -19.16 -13.65
N PRO A 387 8.46 -20.45 -13.49
CA PRO A 387 8.46 -21.39 -14.61
C PRO A 387 7.02 -21.67 -15.09
N MET A 388 6.89 -22.01 -16.37
CA MET A 388 5.59 -22.27 -17.00
C MET A 388 4.92 -23.53 -16.51
N ASP A 389 5.67 -24.51 -16.06
CA ASP A 389 5.20 -25.79 -15.50
C ASP A 389 4.88 -25.73 -14.00
N LEU A 390 4.97 -24.54 -13.38
CA LEU A 390 4.59 -24.36 -11.98
C LEU A 390 3.12 -24.69 -11.75
N ASP A 391 2.84 -25.60 -10.81
CA ASP A 391 1.48 -25.79 -10.30
C ASP A 391 1.08 -24.58 -9.42
N THR A 392 0.51 -23.58 -10.09
CA THR A 392 0.10 -22.33 -9.47
C THR A 392 -1.02 -22.53 -8.43
N LYS A 393 -1.93 -23.48 -8.67
CA LYS A 393 -3.05 -23.77 -7.74
C LYS A 393 -2.52 -24.40 -6.45
N ALA A 394 -1.60 -25.36 -6.54
CA ALA A 394 -0.97 -25.96 -5.37
C ALA A 394 -0.15 -24.92 -4.58
N LEU A 395 0.58 -24.02 -5.25
CA LEU A 395 1.35 -22.98 -4.59
C LEU A 395 0.42 -21.96 -3.91
N ILE A 396 -0.68 -21.53 -4.54
CA ILE A 396 -1.67 -20.65 -3.93
C ILE A 396 -2.26 -21.28 -2.68
N LYS A 397 -2.70 -22.53 -2.76
CA LYS A 397 -3.24 -23.26 -1.61
C LYS A 397 -2.26 -23.36 -0.44
N LYS A 398 -0.95 -23.43 -0.73
CA LYS A 398 0.10 -23.48 0.28
C LYS A 398 0.35 -22.13 0.96
N VAL A 399 0.25 -21.02 0.22
CA VAL A 399 0.66 -19.67 0.68
C VAL A 399 -0.51 -18.83 1.14
N ASN A 400 -1.64 -18.87 0.45
CA ASN A 400 -2.82 -18.07 0.77
C ASN A 400 -3.59 -18.72 1.92
N ARG A 401 -3.77 -17.98 3.00
CA ARG A 401 -4.44 -18.44 4.24
C ARG A 401 -5.75 -17.66 4.47
N GLU A 402 -6.61 -17.65 3.46
CA GLU A 402 -7.95 -17.08 3.60
C GLU A 402 -8.78 -17.75 4.71
N ASP A 403 -8.47 -19.00 5.04
CA ASP A 403 -9.06 -19.73 6.16
C ASP A 403 -8.85 -18.96 7.48
N LEU A 404 -7.63 -18.47 7.75
CA LEU A 404 -7.32 -17.67 8.94
C LEU A 404 -8.01 -16.31 8.89
N TRP A 405 -8.10 -15.70 7.70
CA TRP A 405 -8.84 -14.45 7.53
C TRP A 405 -10.32 -14.62 7.85
N ARG A 406 -10.94 -15.68 7.35
CA ARG A 406 -12.36 -16.00 7.61
C ARG A 406 -12.65 -16.22 9.10
N GLU A 407 -11.73 -16.88 9.80
CA GLU A 407 -11.84 -17.09 11.25
C GLU A 407 -11.69 -15.76 12.01
N ALA A 408 -10.71 -14.92 11.63
CA ALA A 408 -10.54 -13.60 12.20
C ALA A 408 -11.79 -12.72 12.00
N ALA A 409 -12.36 -12.72 10.79
CA ALA A 409 -13.57 -11.96 10.46
C ALA A 409 -14.78 -12.37 11.32
N LYS A 410 -14.97 -13.68 11.56
CA LYS A 410 -16.00 -14.18 12.46
C LYS A 410 -15.77 -13.69 13.90
N THR A 411 -14.54 -13.81 14.39
CA THR A 411 -14.15 -13.38 15.73
C THR A 411 -14.31 -11.88 15.93
N LEU A 412 -14.03 -11.07 14.91
CA LEU A 412 -14.22 -9.63 14.91
C LEU A 412 -15.70 -9.18 14.77
N GLY A 413 -16.62 -10.11 14.53
CA GLY A 413 -18.03 -9.80 14.32
C GLY A 413 -18.35 -9.21 12.95
N VAL A 414 -17.45 -9.35 11.98
CA VAL A 414 -17.62 -8.86 10.59
C VAL A 414 -17.83 -10.03 9.61
N ALA A 415 -18.52 -11.08 10.06
CA ALA A 415 -18.77 -12.26 9.24
C ALA A 415 -19.56 -11.97 7.95
N SER A 416 -20.35 -10.89 7.92
CA SER A 416 -21.06 -10.40 6.73
C SER A 416 -20.14 -9.94 5.60
N GLU A 417 -18.89 -9.58 5.93
CA GLU A 417 -17.87 -9.15 4.97
C GLU A 417 -17.14 -10.33 4.30
N ILE A 418 -17.41 -11.56 4.75
CA ILE A 418 -16.76 -12.76 4.20
C ILE A 418 -17.32 -13.06 2.81
N PRO A 419 -16.50 -12.98 1.73
CA PRO A 419 -16.94 -13.33 0.39
C PRO A 419 -17.41 -14.79 0.29
N ALA A 420 -18.40 -15.03 -0.53
CA ALA A 420 -18.93 -16.37 -0.77
C ALA A 420 -17.96 -17.27 -1.56
N SER A 421 -17.02 -16.66 -2.30
CA SER A 421 -16.07 -17.35 -3.17
C SER A 421 -14.63 -16.94 -2.87
N THR A 422 -13.68 -17.85 -3.13
CA THR A 422 -12.24 -17.57 -3.14
C THR A 422 -11.79 -16.84 -4.41
N SER A 423 -12.69 -16.74 -5.38
CA SER A 423 -12.46 -16.06 -6.66
C SER A 423 -13.40 -14.87 -6.80
N ARG A 424 -12.86 -13.75 -7.30
CA ARG A 424 -13.66 -12.59 -7.69
C ARG A 424 -14.23 -12.75 -9.11
N GLY A 425 -13.87 -13.82 -9.81
CA GLY A 425 -14.32 -14.11 -11.15
C GLY A 425 -13.42 -13.53 -12.24
N LYS A 426 -14.00 -13.26 -13.41
CA LYS A 426 -13.27 -12.70 -14.56
C LYS A 426 -12.96 -11.22 -14.34
N GLU A 427 -11.74 -10.83 -14.67
CA GLU A 427 -11.27 -9.47 -14.56
C GLU A 427 -11.00 -8.89 -15.94
N THR A 428 -11.46 -7.65 -16.17
CA THR A 428 -11.24 -6.94 -17.42
C THR A 428 -10.29 -5.77 -17.18
N PHE A 429 -9.25 -5.68 -18.02
CA PHE A 429 -8.24 -4.63 -17.95
C PHE A 429 -8.58 -3.49 -18.91
N PHE A 430 -7.89 -2.37 -18.76
CA PHE A 430 -8.13 -1.13 -19.52
C PHE A 430 -8.00 -1.31 -21.05
N ASP A 431 -7.18 -2.26 -21.49
CA ASP A 431 -6.93 -2.59 -22.90
C ASP A 431 -7.90 -3.65 -23.46
N GLY A 432 -8.96 -3.97 -22.72
CA GLY A 432 -9.97 -4.96 -23.10
C GLY A 432 -9.53 -6.41 -22.92
N LYS A 433 -8.32 -6.68 -22.40
CA LYS A 433 -7.90 -8.04 -22.05
C LYS A 433 -8.72 -8.55 -20.87
N VAL A 434 -9.05 -9.83 -20.93
CA VAL A 434 -9.82 -10.50 -19.86
C VAL A 434 -8.98 -11.60 -19.24
N PHE A 435 -8.81 -11.54 -17.94
CA PHE A 435 -8.26 -12.66 -17.17
C PHE A 435 -9.40 -13.51 -16.63
N ASP A 436 -9.44 -14.76 -17.07
CA ASP A 436 -10.36 -15.77 -16.55
C ASP A 436 -9.56 -16.71 -15.63
N PRO A 437 -9.84 -16.76 -14.32
CA PRO A 437 -9.15 -17.67 -13.41
C PRO A 437 -9.30 -19.15 -13.76
N GLU A 438 -10.34 -19.51 -14.53
CA GLU A 438 -10.55 -20.90 -14.99
C GLU A 438 -9.72 -21.22 -16.23
N ASN A 439 -9.21 -20.18 -16.94
CA ASN A 439 -8.40 -20.37 -18.15
C ASN A 439 -7.28 -19.32 -18.26
N PRO A 440 -6.30 -19.29 -17.35
CA PRO A 440 -5.19 -18.32 -17.39
C PRO A 440 -4.34 -18.43 -18.64
N GLN A 441 -4.29 -19.60 -19.29
CA GLN A 441 -3.53 -19.80 -20.53
C GLN A 441 -4.12 -19.03 -21.72
N ALA A 442 -5.44 -18.90 -21.80
CA ALA A 442 -6.08 -18.06 -22.82
C ALA A 442 -5.70 -16.59 -22.66
N TYR A 443 -5.60 -16.11 -21.42
CA TYR A 443 -5.10 -14.76 -21.13
C TYR A 443 -3.66 -14.59 -21.63
N LEU A 444 -2.74 -15.49 -21.26
CA LEU A 444 -1.35 -15.46 -21.73
C LEU A 444 -1.23 -15.50 -23.25
N ALA A 445 -2.03 -16.34 -23.90
CA ALA A 445 -2.06 -16.43 -25.36
C ALA A 445 -2.52 -15.11 -26.02
N SER A 446 -3.40 -14.34 -25.37
CA SER A 446 -3.92 -13.07 -25.88
C SER A 446 -2.91 -11.92 -25.83
N LEU A 447 -1.81 -12.06 -25.10
CA LEU A 447 -0.83 -11.01 -24.90
C LEU A 447 0.26 -11.05 -25.96
N ALA A 448 0.45 -9.93 -26.69
CA ALA A 448 1.41 -9.83 -27.79
C ALA A 448 2.87 -9.82 -27.32
N ILE A 449 3.16 -9.06 -26.25
CA ILE A 449 4.52 -8.92 -25.69
C ILE A 449 4.65 -9.76 -24.45
N LYS A 450 5.59 -10.68 -24.46
CA LYS A 450 5.94 -11.59 -23.38
C LYS A 450 7.36 -12.09 -23.55
N LYS A 451 8.02 -12.41 -22.45
CA LYS A 451 9.39 -12.95 -22.44
C LYS A 451 9.44 -14.44 -22.79
N ILE A 452 8.39 -15.15 -22.41
CA ILE A 452 8.25 -16.57 -22.72
C ILE A 452 7.70 -16.77 -24.13
N ALA A 453 8.25 -17.75 -24.82
CA ALA A 453 7.83 -18.15 -26.18
C ALA A 453 6.50 -18.92 -26.16
#